data_e9ebc9665fec9431ec258271bbaaebd6
#
_entry.id   e9ebc9665fec9431ec258271bbaaebd6
#
_cell.length_a   1.000
_cell.length_b   1.000
_cell.length_c   1.000
_cell.angle_alpha   90.00
_cell.angle_beta   90.00
_cell.angle_gamma   90.00
#
_symmetry.space_group_name_H-M   'P 1'
#
loop_
_entity.id
_entity.type
_entity.pdbx_description
1 polymer ?
#
loop_
_entity_poly.entity_id
_entity_poly.type
_entity_poly.pdbx_seq_one_letter_code
_entity_poly.pdbx_strand_id
1 'polypeptide(L)'
;MSAADKHIKEIRQGLFALKDEKYKEFQKKLIPTVDENTVIGVRTPVLRKYAKDVSGTPGAVIFMQTLPHEYYEENNLHGMLIETMKDYDECIAYLDEFLPYVDNWATCDLISPRVFKKHKDELLVKIKEWMASDRVYTIRFGMEMLMTHFLDEDFKPEYLGMAADVHSEEYYVNMMIAWFFATALAKQYEASLPYIENRCMDRWTHNKTIQKAIESYRITDEQKRYLKSLKIK
;
A
#
# COMPACT_ATOMS: atom_id res chain seq x y z
N MET A 1 -14.85 -28.89 15.49
CA MET A 1 -13.84 -28.09 14.84
C MET A 1 -13.71 -28.61 13.41
N SER A 2 -13.99 -27.77 12.43
CA SER A 2 -13.86 -28.17 11.02
C SER A 2 -12.38 -28.35 10.62
N ALA A 3 -12.12 -28.99 9.47
CA ALA A 3 -10.74 -29.06 8.95
C ALA A 3 -10.18 -27.67 8.66
N ALA A 4 -11.02 -26.73 8.21
CA ALA A 4 -10.66 -25.33 8.00
C ALA A 4 -10.24 -24.66 9.31
N ASP A 5 -11.03 -24.79 10.39
CA ASP A 5 -10.71 -24.22 11.71
C ASP A 5 -9.35 -24.71 12.22
N LYS A 6 -9.01 -25.99 11.94
CA LYS A 6 -7.75 -26.56 12.35
C LYS A 6 -6.56 -25.85 11.65
N HIS A 7 -6.64 -25.66 10.33
CA HIS A 7 -5.57 -25.01 9.57
C HIS A 7 -5.38 -23.54 9.96
N ILE A 8 -6.48 -22.79 10.16
CA ILE A 8 -6.43 -21.40 10.63
C ILE A 8 -5.76 -21.35 11.99
N LYS A 9 -6.14 -22.24 12.91
CA LYS A 9 -5.54 -22.32 14.25
C LYS A 9 -4.04 -22.65 14.19
N GLU A 10 -3.61 -23.54 13.32
CA GLU A 10 -2.19 -23.88 13.13
C GLU A 10 -1.39 -22.67 12.63
N ILE A 11 -1.89 -21.93 11.63
CA ILE A 11 -1.26 -20.70 11.12
C ILE A 11 -1.18 -19.65 12.23
N ARG A 12 -2.28 -19.43 12.94
CA ARG A 12 -2.33 -18.48 14.06
C ARG A 12 -1.35 -18.83 15.18
N GLN A 13 -1.26 -20.12 15.56
CA GLN A 13 -0.28 -20.58 16.54
C GLN A 13 1.16 -20.33 16.07
N GLY A 14 1.44 -20.53 14.78
CA GLY A 14 2.73 -20.18 14.17
C GLY A 14 3.06 -18.70 14.30
N LEU A 15 2.09 -17.80 14.06
CA LEU A 15 2.28 -16.36 14.23
C LEU A 15 2.55 -15.99 15.71
N PHE A 16 1.78 -16.55 16.64
CA PHE A 16 1.99 -16.30 18.07
C PHE A 16 3.34 -16.81 18.59
N ALA A 17 3.85 -17.91 18.05
CA ALA A 17 5.17 -18.42 18.37
C ALA A 17 6.33 -17.49 17.94
N LEU A 18 6.06 -16.55 17.00
CA LEU A 18 7.01 -15.57 16.48
C LEU A 18 6.90 -14.20 17.13
N LYS A 19 6.08 -14.07 18.16
CA LYS A 19 5.78 -12.81 18.87
C LYS A 19 7.02 -12.16 19.48
N ASP A 20 7.14 -10.84 19.32
CA ASP A 20 8.12 -9.96 19.95
C ASP A 20 7.37 -8.82 20.66
N GLU A 21 7.34 -8.84 22.00
CA GLU A 21 6.60 -7.86 22.81
C GLU A 21 7.14 -6.42 22.62
N LYS A 22 8.45 -6.25 22.48
CA LYS A 22 9.04 -4.92 22.25
C LYS A 22 8.62 -4.36 20.90
N TYR A 23 8.58 -5.22 19.88
CA TYR A 23 8.12 -4.84 18.56
C TYR A 23 6.62 -4.55 18.53
N LYS A 24 5.81 -5.32 19.25
CA LYS A 24 4.38 -5.06 19.43
C LYS A 24 4.14 -3.63 19.93
N GLU A 25 4.80 -3.24 21.03
CA GLU A 25 4.64 -1.90 21.63
C GLU A 25 5.14 -0.76 20.71
N PHE A 26 6.09 -1.04 19.85
CA PHE A 26 6.52 -0.10 18.81
C PHE A 26 5.50 -0.01 17.66
N GLN A 27 5.05 -1.15 17.15
CA GLN A 27 4.15 -1.23 15.99
C GLN A 27 2.79 -0.60 16.25
N LYS A 28 2.20 -0.83 17.41
CA LYS A 28 0.92 -0.22 17.86
C LYS A 28 0.88 1.30 17.69
N LYS A 29 2.00 1.98 17.93
CA LYS A 29 2.11 3.44 17.82
C LYS A 29 2.11 3.93 16.37
N LEU A 30 2.46 3.06 15.42
CA LEU A 30 2.55 3.40 14.00
C LEU A 30 1.24 3.17 13.24
N ILE A 31 0.37 2.31 13.76
CA ILE A 31 -0.90 1.91 13.13
C ILE A 31 -2.10 2.25 14.02
N PRO A 32 -2.37 3.53 14.27
CA PRO A 32 -3.40 3.97 15.24
C PRO A 32 -4.84 3.62 14.81
N THR A 33 -5.05 3.18 13.58
CA THR A 33 -6.35 2.71 13.07
C THR A 33 -6.66 1.26 13.42
N VAL A 34 -5.65 0.50 13.87
CA VAL A 34 -5.80 -0.92 14.24
C VAL A 34 -6.02 -1.03 15.74
N ASP A 35 -6.98 -1.89 16.16
CA ASP A 35 -7.16 -2.22 17.56
C ASP A 35 -5.88 -2.85 18.13
N GLU A 36 -5.30 -2.24 19.15
CA GLU A 36 -4.04 -2.69 19.75
C GLU A 36 -4.08 -4.14 20.28
N ASN A 37 -5.26 -4.64 20.62
CA ASN A 37 -5.45 -6.01 21.08
C ASN A 37 -5.31 -7.04 19.95
N THR A 38 -5.49 -6.62 18.70
CA THR A 38 -5.34 -7.48 17.52
C THR A 38 -3.91 -7.53 16.98
N VAL A 39 -2.97 -6.78 17.58
CA VAL A 39 -1.56 -6.81 17.19
C VAL A 39 -0.82 -7.90 17.96
N ILE A 40 -0.26 -8.88 17.26
CA ILE A 40 0.56 -9.95 17.84
C ILE A 40 1.97 -9.44 18.12
N GLY A 41 2.59 -8.72 17.17
CA GLY A 41 3.95 -8.19 17.27
C GLY A 41 4.98 -9.08 16.56
N VAL A 42 4.72 -9.46 15.30
CA VAL A 42 5.69 -10.23 14.50
C VAL A 42 6.45 -9.29 13.57
N ARG A 43 7.80 -9.31 13.65
CA ARG A 43 8.64 -8.47 12.80
C ARG A 43 8.47 -8.83 11.32
N THR A 44 8.36 -7.85 10.45
CA THR A 44 8.14 -8.02 9.00
C THR A 44 9.11 -9.03 8.33
N PRO A 45 10.44 -9.03 8.58
CA PRO A 45 11.32 -10.04 7.98
C PRO A 45 11.02 -11.46 8.45
N VAL A 46 10.62 -11.63 9.71
CA VAL A 46 10.24 -12.93 10.30
C VAL A 46 8.92 -13.41 9.69
N LEU A 47 7.96 -12.50 9.57
CA LEU A 47 6.66 -12.78 8.95
C LEU A 47 6.82 -13.15 7.46
N ARG A 48 7.69 -12.47 6.70
CA ARG A 48 8.00 -12.82 5.31
C ARG A 48 8.63 -14.21 5.17
N LYS A 49 9.46 -14.61 6.13
CA LYS A 49 9.99 -15.98 6.16
C LYS A 49 8.85 -16.98 6.41
N TYR A 50 8.02 -16.73 7.40
CA TYR A 50 6.87 -17.58 7.72
C TYR A 50 5.90 -17.69 6.54
N ALA A 51 5.62 -16.60 5.83
CA ALA A 51 4.79 -16.61 4.61
C ALA A 51 5.37 -17.55 3.54
N LYS A 52 6.71 -17.57 3.36
CA LYS A 52 7.37 -18.51 2.44
C LYS A 52 7.26 -19.96 2.90
N ASP A 53 7.39 -20.19 4.21
CA ASP A 53 7.34 -21.54 4.77
C ASP A 53 5.95 -22.17 4.64
N VAL A 54 4.88 -21.37 4.71
CA VAL A 54 3.48 -21.84 4.58
C VAL A 54 2.92 -21.74 3.16
N SER A 55 3.55 -20.96 2.29
CA SER A 55 3.09 -20.74 0.91
C SER A 55 2.95 -22.06 0.15
N GLY A 56 1.84 -22.19 -0.60
CA GLY A 56 1.52 -23.39 -1.39
C GLY A 56 0.99 -24.57 -0.57
N THR A 57 0.84 -24.45 0.75
CA THR A 57 0.20 -25.48 1.55
C THR A 57 -1.33 -25.38 1.46
N PRO A 58 -2.07 -26.50 1.61
CA PRO A 58 -3.53 -26.44 1.68
C PRO A 58 -4.04 -25.53 2.80
N GLY A 59 -3.31 -25.46 3.91
CA GLY A 59 -3.64 -24.57 5.03
C GLY A 59 -3.57 -23.09 4.66
N ALA A 60 -2.59 -22.67 3.86
CA ALA A 60 -2.47 -21.29 3.38
C ALA A 60 -3.62 -20.90 2.44
N VAL A 61 -4.04 -21.81 1.56
CA VAL A 61 -5.20 -21.59 0.67
C VAL A 61 -6.48 -21.38 1.48
N ILE A 62 -6.74 -22.28 2.44
CA ILE A 62 -7.90 -22.19 3.33
C ILE A 62 -7.85 -20.89 4.15
N PHE A 63 -6.67 -20.53 4.66
CA PHE A 63 -6.47 -19.29 5.41
C PHE A 63 -6.82 -18.05 4.56
N MET A 64 -6.33 -17.95 3.32
CA MET A 64 -6.63 -16.83 2.43
C MET A 64 -8.12 -16.76 2.04
N GLN A 65 -8.80 -17.90 1.93
CA GLN A 65 -10.24 -17.97 1.65
C GLN A 65 -11.12 -17.66 2.87
N THR A 66 -10.51 -17.49 4.06
CA THR A 66 -11.25 -17.24 5.31
C THR A 66 -11.07 -15.81 5.75
N LEU A 67 -11.96 -14.93 5.31
CA LEU A 67 -12.00 -13.52 5.65
C LEU A 67 -13.25 -13.19 6.47
N PRO A 68 -13.23 -12.17 7.34
CA PRO A 68 -12.07 -11.33 7.72
C PRO A 68 -11.08 -12.05 8.65
N HIS A 69 -9.84 -11.58 8.69
CA HIS A 69 -8.86 -12.02 9.69
C HIS A 69 -9.04 -11.28 11.02
N GLU A 70 -8.62 -11.91 12.11
CA GLU A 70 -8.74 -11.35 13.45
C GLU A 70 -7.54 -10.48 13.85
N TYR A 71 -6.33 -10.86 13.39
CA TYR A 71 -5.08 -10.20 13.80
C TYR A 71 -4.44 -9.42 12.67
N TYR A 72 -3.79 -8.30 13.03
CA TYR A 72 -3.01 -7.47 12.11
C TYR A 72 -1.98 -8.28 11.31
N GLU A 73 -1.26 -9.18 11.96
CA GLU A 73 -0.27 -10.01 11.28
C GLU A 73 -0.89 -11.11 10.41
N GLU A 74 -2.12 -11.50 10.65
CA GLU A 74 -2.87 -12.36 9.73
C GLU A 74 -3.17 -11.61 8.42
N ASN A 75 -3.57 -10.33 8.49
CA ASN A 75 -3.76 -9.49 7.32
C ASN A 75 -2.43 -9.30 6.55
N ASN A 76 -1.33 -9.04 7.26
CA ASN A 76 -0.02 -8.93 6.63
C ASN A 76 0.44 -10.24 5.99
N LEU A 77 0.20 -11.38 6.65
CA LEU A 77 0.50 -12.71 6.11
C LEU A 77 -0.29 -12.95 4.82
N HIS A 78 -1.58 -12.62 4.80
CA HIS A 78 -2.43 -12.73 3.63
C HIS A 78 -1.83 -11.95 2.45
N GLY A 79 -1.52 -10.67 2.63
CA GLY A 79 -0.87 -9.86 1.60
C GLY A 79 0.45 -10.45 1.12
N MET A 80 1.29 -10.97 2.02
CA MET A 80 2.55 -11.62 1.66
C MET A 80 2.36 -12.93 0.89
N LEU A 81 1.28 -13.68 1.16
CA LEU A 81 0.94 -14.89 0.39
C LEU A 81 0.50 -14.53 -1.03
N ILE A 82 -0.31 -13.48 -1.19
CA ILE A 82 -0.67 -12.95 -2.52
C ILE A 82 0.59 -12.56 -3.32
N GLU A 83 1.59 -11.93 -2.69
CA GLU A 83 2.86 -11.60 -3.34
C GLU A 83 3.60 -12.81 -3.94
N THR A 84 3.34 -14.02 -3.46
CA THR A 84 3.99 -15.25 -3.96
C THR A 84 3.34 -15.80 -5.22
N MET A 85 2.16 -15.35 -5.58
CA MET A 85 1.38 -15.82 -6.72
C MET A 85 2.10 -15.50 -8.03
N LYS A 86 1.97 -16.41 -8.99
CA LYS A 86 2.61 -16.29 -10.31
C LYS A 86 1.62 -16.06 -11.42
N ASP A 87 0.38 -16.44 -11.22
CA ASP A 87 -0.73 -16.20 -12.12
C ASP A 87 -1.35 -14.84 -11.82
N TYR A 88 -1.54 -14.03 -12.85
CA TYR A 88 -2.05 -12.65 -12.70
C TYR A 88 -3.52 -12.64 -12.32
N ASP A 89 -4.35 -13.43 -12.98
CA ASP A 89 -5.79 -13.44 -12.76
C ASP A 89 -6.13 -13.98 -11.37
N GLU A 90 -5.42 -15.03 -10.94
CA GLU A 90 -5.52 -15.55 -9.57
C GLU A 90 -5.11 -14.48 -8.54
N CYS A 91 -3.99 -13.79 -8.77
CA CYS A 91 -3.51 -12.73 -7.88
C CYS A 91 -4.54 -11.58 -7.76
N ILE A 92 -5.13 -11.15 -8.88
CA ILE A 92 -6.17 -10.12 -8.89
C ILE A 92 -7.41 -10.57 -8.14
N ALA A 93 -7.87 -11.81 -8.34
CA ALA A 93 -9.04 -12.34 -7.64
C ALA A 93 -8.86 -12.31 -6.13
N TYR A 94 -7.71 -12.78 -5.61
CA TYR A 94 -7.42 -12.72 -4.18
C TYR A 94 -7.26 -11.29 -3.65
N LEU A 95 -6.69 -10.38 -4.44
CA LEU A 95 -6.60 -8.96 -4.05
C LEU A 95 -7.98 -8.30 -3.96
N ASP A 96 -8.84 -8.50 -4.95
CA ASP A 96 -10.19 -7.93 -4.96
C ASP A 96 -11.03 -8.44 -3.77
N GLU A 97 -10.84 -9.69 -3.36
CA GLU A 97 -11.48 -10.24 -2.17
C GLU A 97 -10.88 -9.69 -0.86
N PHE A 98 -9.56 -9.46 -0.82
CA PHE A 98 -8.84 -9.06 0.39
C PHE A 98 -8.84 -7.55 0.66
N LEU A 99 -8.65 -6.72 -0.35
CA LEU A 99 -8.53 -5.25 -0.20
C LEU A 99 -9.68 -4.61 0.61
N PRO A 100 -10.95 -5.07 0.50
CA PRO A 100 -12.04 -4.58 1.34
C PRO A 100 -11.82 -4.72 2.86
N TYR A 101 -10.95 -5.59 3.30
CA TYR A 101 -10.66 -5.86 4.71
C TYR A 101 -9.36 -5.20 5.20
N VAL A 102 -8.63 -4.52 4.32
CA VAL A 102 -7.44 -3.75 4.70
C VAL A 102 -7.88 -2.47 5.40
N ASP A 103 -7.43 -2.29 6.64
CA ASP A 103 -7.86 -1.23 7.55
C ASP A 103 -6.73 -0.29 8.01
N ASN A 104 -5.52 -0.49 7.46
CA ASN A 104 -4.36 0.30 7.82
C ASN A 104 -3.33 0.42 6.69
N TRP A 105 -2.54 1.50 6.75
CA TRP A 105 -1.52 1.80 5.74
C TRP A 105 -0.39 0.77 5.69
N ALA A 106 -0.02 0.19 6.84
CA ALA A 106 1.13 -0.71 6.90
C ALA A 106 0.86 -2.06 6.22
N THR A 107 -0.38 -2.57 6.32
CA THR A 107 -0.83 -3.74 5.56
C THR A 107 -0.98 -3.40 4.07
N CYS A 108 -1.54 -2.23 3.74
CA CYS A 108 -1.73 -1.77 2.38
C CYS A 108 -0.39 -1.70 1.63
N ASP A 109 0.55 -0.90 2.15
CA ASP A 109 1.81 -0.56 1.48
C ASP A 109 2.83 -1.72 1.46
N LEU A 110 2.56 -2.78 2.19
CA LEU A 110 3.41 -3.97 2.22
C LEU A 110 3.19 -4.86 0.98
N ILE A 111 2.03 -4.76 0.30
CA ILE A 111 1.60 -5.69 -0.76
C ILE A 111 2.11 -5.20 -2.13
N SER A 112 3.02 -5.94 -2.75
CA SER A 112 3.57 -5.61 -4.07
C SER A 112 3.83 -6.87 -4.90
N PRO A 113 2.81 -7.44 -5.56
CA PRO A 113 2.93 -8.68 -6.31
C PRO A 113 3.90 -8.55 -7.48
N ARG A 114 4.85 -9.50 -7.57
CA ARG A 114 5.88 -9.47 -8.63
C ARG A 114 5.30 -9.73 -10.02
N VAL A 115 4.19 -10.45 -10.10
CA VAL A 115 3.51 -10.79 -11.36
C VAL A 115 3.09 -9.54 -12.12
N PHE A 116 2.80 -8.43 -11.44
CA PHE A 116 2.39 -7.15 -12.01
C PHE A 116 3.40 -6.56 -13.01
N LYS A 117 4.70 -6.85 -12.84
CA LYS A 117 5.73 -6.35 -13.76
C LYS A 117 5.57 -6.84 -15.21
N LYS A 118 4.88 -7.95 -15.40
CA LYS A 118 4.67 -8.56 -16.73
C LYS A 118 3.28 -8.28 -17.33
N HIS A 119 2.39 -7.63 -16.56
CA HIS A 119 0.99 -7.42 -16.91
C HIS A 119 0.60 -5.95 -16.75
N LYS A 120 1.43 -5.04 -17.31
CA LYS A 120 1.29 -3.59 -17.11
C LYS A 120 -0.02 -3.02 -17.64
N ASP A 121 -0.44 -3.47 -18.83
CA ASP A 121 -1.65 -2.94 -19.48
C ASP A 121 -2.91 -3.38 -18.70
N GLU A 122 -2.98 -4.66 -18.30
CA GLU A 122 -4.06 -5.20 -17.50
C GLU A 122 -4.06 -4.58 -16.10
N LEU A 123 -2.88 -4.41 -15.49
CA LEU A 123 -2.73 -3.76 -14.19
C LEU A 123 -3.24 -2.32 -14.21
N LEU A 124 -3.00 -1.56 -15.28
CA LEU A 124 -3.47 -0.19 -15.37
C LEU A 124 -5.01 -0.10 -15.36
N VAL A 125 -5.69 -1.09 -15.95
CA VAL A 125 -7.16 -1.19 -15.86
C VAL A 125 -7.59 -1.39 -14.41
N LYS A 126 -6.97 -2.33 -13.71
CA LYS A 126 -7.29 -2.62 -12.29
C LYS A 126 -6.95 -1.45 -11.37
N ILE A 127 -5.85 -0.75 -11.60
CA ILE A 127 -5.49 0.47 -10.86
C ILE A 127 -6.61 1.51 -10.94
N LYS A 128 -7.17 1.74 -12.14
CA LYS A 128 -8.29 2.67 -12.32
C LYS A 128 -9.53 2.25 -11.53
N GLU A 129 -9.85 0.95 -11.51
CA GLU A 129 -10.96 0.40 -10.73
C GLU A 129 -10.73 0.60 -9.21
N TRP A 130 -9.54 0.26 -8.72
CA TRP A 130 -9.21 0.44 -7.29
C TRP A 130 -9.19 1.91 -6.87
N MET A 131 -8.68 2.80 -7.71
CA MET A 131 -8.70 4.24 -7.44
C MET A 131 -10.10 4.85 -7.45
N ALA A 132 -11.06 4.23 -8.13
CA ALA A 132 -12.47 4.63 -8.16
C ALA A 132 -13.32 4.00 -7.04
N SER A 133 -12.70 3.23 -6.12
CA SER A 133 -13.39 2.61 -4.98
C SER A 133 -13.88 3.65 -3.97
N ASP A 134 -14.83 3.25 -3.13
CA ASP A 134 -15.27 4.01 -1.94
C ASP A 134 -14.46 3.66 -0.67
N ARG A 135 -13.50 2.73 -0.76
CA ARG A 135 -12.70 2.22 0.36
C ARG A 135 -11.31 2.86 0.40
N VAL A 136 -11.00 3.47 1.53
CA VAL A 136 -9.76 4.25 1.78
C VAL A 136 -8.50 3.48 1.34
N TYR A 137 -8.35 2.24 1.78
CA TYR A 137 -7.11 1.49 1.51
C TYR A 137 -7.12 0.80 0.14
N THR A 138 -8.28 0.59 -0.48
CA THR A 138 -8.36 0.15 -1.88
C THR A 138 -7.92 1.29 -2.82
N ILE A 139 -8.38 2.52 -2.58
CA ILE A 139 -7.89 3.72 -3.31
C ILE A 139 -6.39 3.88 -3.12
N ARG A 140 -5.92 3.80 -1.86
CA ARG A 140 -4.50 3.92 -1.52
C ARG A 140 -3.66 2.87 -2.25
N PHE A 141 -4.09 1.62 -2.26
CA PHE A 141 -3.41 0.53 -2.96
C PHE A 141 -3.31 0.79 -4.47
N GLY A 142 -4.41 1.19 -5.11
CA GLY A 142 -4.42 1.56 -6.53
C GLY A 142 -3.41 2.67 -6.85
N MET A 143 -3.37 3.72 -6.03
CA MET A 143 -2.41 4.81 -6.19
C MET A 143 -0.96 4.36 -5.94
N GLU A 144 -0.72 3.48 -4.98
CA GLU A 144 0.61 2.93 -4.71
C GLU A 144 1.09 2.06 -5.88
N MET A 145 0.21 1.26 -6.47
CA MET A 145 0.55 0.47 -7.66
C MET A 145 0.85 1.38 -8.86
N LEU A 146 0.09 2.47 -9.05
CA LEU A 146 0.40 3.49 -10.07
C LEU A 146 1.78 4.11 -9.83
N MET A 147 2.08 4.50 -8.60
CA MET A 147 3.37 5.09 -8.22
C MET A 147 4.53 4.14 -8.44
N THR A 148 4.35 2.86 -8.06
CA THR A 148 5.41 1.85 -8.06
C THR A 148 5.74 1.36 -9.47
N HIS A 149 4.74 1.24 -10.33
CA HIS A 149 4.88 0.58 -11.62
C HIS A 149 4.91 1.53 -12.81
N PHE A 150 4.51 2.81 -12.66
CA PHE A 150 4.26 3.69 -13.81
C PHE A 150 4.92 5.08 -13.71
N LEU A 151 5.80 5.32 -12.74
CA LEU A 151 6.55 6.59 -12.64
C LEU A 151 8.00 6.53 -13.17
N ASP A 152 8.46 5.37 -13.61
CA ASP A 152 9.80 5.19 -14.21
C ASP A 152 9.71 5.08 -15.74
N GLU A 153 10.16 3.96 -16.32
CA GLU A 153 10.28 3.75 -17.77
C GLU A 153 8.92 3.78 -18.50
N ASP A 154 7.85 3.32 -17.84
CA ASP A 154 6.48 3.29 -18.37
C ASP A 154 5.71 4.60 -18.13
N PHE A 155 6.38 5.66 -17.71
CA PHE A 155 5.72 6.92 -17.35
C PHE A 155 4.99 7.55 -18.54
N LYS A 156 3.75 8.00 -18.28
CA LYS A 156 2.98 8.87 -19.17
C LYS A 156 2.38 10.03 -18.36
N PRO A 157 2.34 11.26 -18.93
CA PRO A 157 1.81 12.43 -18.21
C PRO A 157 0.37 12.26 -17.71
N GLU A 158 -0.44 11.43 -18.39
CA GLU A 158 -1.83 11.14 -17.99
C GLU A 158 -1.95 10.51 -16.59
N TYR A 159 -0.91 9.82 -16.10
CA TYR A 159 -0.93 9.19 -14.78
C TYR A 159 -0.92 10.22 -13.64
N LEU A 160 -0.35 11.40 -13.90
CA LEU A 160 -0.42 12.52 -12.96
C LEU A 160 -1.85 13.05 -12.85
N GLY A 161 -2.56 13.14 -13.99
CA GLY A 161 -3.99 13.50 -14.02
C GLY A 161 -4.83 12.51 -13.23
N MET A 162 -4.64 11.21 -13.45
CA MET A 162 -5.35 10.17 -12.70
C MET A 162 -5.19 10.34 -11.18
N ALA A 163 -3.99 10.65 -10.71
CA ALA A 163 -3.74 10.86 -9.28
C ALA A 163 -4.32 12.19 -8.77
N ALA A 164 -4.31 13.25 -9.60
CA ALA A 164 -4.87 14.56 -9.25
C ALA A 164 -6.40 14.55 -9.18
N ASP A 165 -7.05 13.68 -9.96
CA ASP A 165 -8.51 13.52 -10.00
C ASP A 165 -9.09 12.75 -8.79
N VAL A 166 -8.23 12.16 -7.95
CA VAL A 166 -8.67 11.53 -6.69
C VAL A 166 -8.94 12.62 -5.66
N HIS A 167 -10.21 12.76 -5.29
CA HIS A 167 -10.64 13.69 -4.25
C HIS A 167 -11.15 12.91 -3.03
N SER A 168 -10.65 13.23 -1.84
CA SER A 168 -11.05 12.57 -0.61
C SER A 168 -10.86 13.48 0.60
N GLU A 169 -11.69 13.31 1.63
CA GLU A 169 -11.46 13.92 2.95
C GLU A 169 -10.62 13.01 3.87
N GLU A 170 -10.35 11.77 3.44
CA GLU A 170 -9.64 10.77 4.20
C GLU A 170 -8.13 11.04 4.27
N TYR A 171 -7.62 11.11 5.50
CA TYR A 171 -6.20 11.40 5.75
C TYR A 171 -5.25 10.47 5.00
N TYR A 172 -5.52 9.17 4.99
CA TYR A 172 -4.63 8.17 4.39
C TYR A 172 -4.67 8.16 2.86
N VAL A 173 -5.77 8.59 2.24
CA VAL A 173 -5.85 8.84 0.80
C VAL A 173 -5.04 10.09 0.46
N ASN A 174 -5.29 11.21 1.15
CA ASN A 174 -4.58 12.48 0.91
C ASN A 174 -3.06 12.36 1.17
N MET A 175 -2.67 11.56 2.16
CA MET A 175 -1.25 11.24 2.40
C MET A 175 -0.64 10.46 1.23
N MET A 176 -1.41 9.55 0.60
CA MET A 176 -0.95 8.79 -0.57
C MET A 176 -0.83 9.69 -1.81
N ILE A 177 -1.80 10.59 -2.05
CA ILE A 177 -1.70 11.60 -3.12
C ILE A 177 -0.42 12.43 -2.93
N ALA A 178 -0.17 12.90 -1.70
CA ALA A 178 1.03 13.67 -1.39
C ALA A 178 2.31 12.87 -1.62
N TRP A 179 2.33 11.59 -1.30
CA TRP A 179 3.47 10.71 -1.52
C TRP A 179 3.68 10.43 -3.00
N PHE A 180 2.61 10.16 -3.74
CA PHE A 180 2.64 9.97 -5.19
C PHE A 180 3.28 11.19 -5.87
N PHE A 181 2.78 12.41 -5.65
CA PHE A 181 3.31 13.62 -6.29
C PHE A 181 4.73 13.97 -5.82
N ALA A 182 5.08 13.71 -4.56
CA ALA A 182 6.46 13.88 -4.10
C ALA A 182 7.42 12.91 -4.82
N THR A 183 6.99 11.68 -5.08
CA THR A 183 7.75 10.68 -5.85
C THR A 183 7.79 11.06 -7.32
N ALA A 184 6.69 11.54 -7.88
CA ALA A 184 6.61 12.01 -9.25
C ALA A 184 7.54 13.22 -9.48
N LEU A 185 7.56 14.19 -8.58
CA LEU A 185 8.53 15.33 -8.63
C LEU A 185 9.99 14.84 -8.60
N ALA A 186 10.29 13.76 -7.86
CA ALA A 186 11.64 13.22 -7.81
C ALA A 186 12.06 12.44 -9.07
N LYS A 187 11.10 11.92 -9.84
CA LYS A 187 11.34 11.07 -11.03
C LYS A 187 11.04 11.80 -12.34
N GLN A 188 10.02 12.64 -12.35
CA GLN A 188 9.41 13.29 -13.51
C GLN A 188 9.13 14.77 -13.20
N TYR A 189 10.16 15.52 -12.80
CA TYR A 189 10.03 16.86 -12.24
C TYR A 189 9.24 17.81 -13.14
N GLU A 190 9.66 17.94 -14.40
CA GLU A 190 9.07 18.90 -15.36
C GLU A 190 7.58 18.60 -15.65
N ALA A 191 7.21 17.32 -15.71
CA ALA A 191 5.82 16.92 -15.93
C ALA A 191 4.96 17.13 -14.67
N SER A 192 5.55 17.00 -13.48
CA SER A 192 4.83 17.06 -12.21
C SER A 192 4.71 18.49 -11.65
N LEU A 193 5.66 19.36 -11.95
CA LEU A 193 5.70 20.73 -11.44
C LEU A 193 4.44 21.56 -11.72
N PRO A 194 3.82 21.50 -12.91
CA PRO A 194 2.57 22.23 -13.18
C PRO A 194 1.42 21.90 -12.23
N TYR A 195 1.35 20.69 -11.68
CA TYR A 195 0.30 20.31 -10.69
C TYR A 195 0.48 21.06 -9.36
N ILE A 196 1.71 21.42 -9.02
CA ILE A 196 2.01 22.21 -7.82
C ILE A 196 1.77 23.69 -8.11
N GLU A 197 2.26 24.22 -9.25
CA GLU A 197 2.10 25.62 -9.63
C GLU A 197 0.63 26.02 -9.79
N ASN A 198 -0.17 25.15 -10.40
CA ASN A 198 -1.61 25.35 -10.62
C ASN A 198 -2.48 24.95 -9.41
N ARG A 199 -1.87 24.47 -8.30
CA ARG A 199 -2.58 24.08 -7.07
C ARG A 199 -3.70 23.06 -7.32
N CYS A 200 -3.40 22.01 -8.08
CA CYS A 200 -4.37 20.98 -8.47
C CYS A 200 -4.86 20.08 -7.32
N MET A 201 -4.32 20.26 -6.12
CA MET A 201 -4.69 19.51 -4.91
C MET A 201 -5.24 20.46 -3.84
N ASP A 202 -6.00 19.91 -2.86
CA ASP A 202 -6.37 20.67 -1.68
C ASP A 202 -5.15 21.21 -0.93
N ARG A 203 -5.35 22.26 -0.09
CA ARG A 203 -4.26 22.96 0.60
C ARG A 203 -3.37 22.04 1.44
N TRP A 204 -3.98 21.09 2.16
CA TRP A 204 -3.22 20.20 3.03
C TRP A 204 -2.35 19.25 2.20
N THR A 205 -2.94 18.58 1.21
CA THR A 205 -2.27 17.62 0.31
C THR A 205 -1.17 18.32 -0.49
N HIS A 206 -1.43 19.51 -1.03
CA HIS A 206 -0.45 20.35 -1.71
C HIS A 206 0.78 20.66 -0.83
N ASN A 207 0.56 21.18 0.37
CA ASN A 207 1.64 21.51 1.29
C ASN A 207 2.39 20.26 1.79
N LYS A 208 1.69 19.13 1.97
CA LYS A 208 2.27 17.85 2.34
C LYS A 208 3.12 17.27 1.21
N THR A 209 2.69 17.40 -0.05
CA THR A 209 3.48 17.05 -1.24
C THR A 209 4.81 17.78 -1.24
N ILE A 210 4.78 19.11 -1.10
CA ILE A 210 5.99 19.92 -1.05
C ILE A 210 6.89 19.50 0.12
N GLN A 211 6.30 19.27 1.30
CA GLN A 211 7.07 18.81 2.46
C GLN A 211 7.82 17.51 2.15
N LYS A 212 7.13 16.51 1.60
CA LYS A 212 7.74 15.21 1.26
C LYS A 212 8.76 15.33 0.13
N ALA A 213 8.49 16.14 -0.88
CA ALA A 213 9.42 16.34 -2.00
C ALA A 213 10.76 16.93 -1.54
N ILE A 214 10.73 17.97 -0.68
CA ILE A 214 11.97 18.60 -0.19
C ILE A 214 12.79 17.72 0.76
N GLU A 215 12.22 16.65 1.31
CA GLU A 215 12.92 15.63 2.09
C GLU A 215 13.72 14.67 1.18
N SER A 216 13.40 14.60 -0.12
CA SER A 216 14.07 13.72 -1.07
C SER A 216 15.48 14.21 -1.43
N TYR A 217 16.44 13.28 -1.47
CA TYR A 217 17.79 13.55 -1.98
C TYR A 217 17.85 13.70 -3.52
N ARG A 218 16.79 13.29 -4.24
CA ARG A 218 16.70 13.39 -5.70
C ARG A 218 16.24 14.77 -6.18
N ILE A 219 15.74 15.60 -5.29
CA ILE A 219 15.34 16.99 -5.57
C ILE A 219 16.52 17.90 -5.26
N THR A 220 16.94 18.72 -6.22
CA THR A 220 18.06 19.65 -6.06
C THR A 220 17.73 20.77 -5.06
N ASP A 221 18.76 21.44 -4.50
CA ASP A 221 18.53 22.54 -3.56
C ASP A 221 17.81 23.74 -4.20
N GLU A 222 18.00 23.97 -5.50
CA GLU A 222 17.26 24.98 -6.25
C GLU A 222 15.78 24.62 -6.36
N GLN A 223 15.48 23.39 -6.80
CA GLN A 223 14.11 22.87 -6.85
C GLN A 223 13.44 22.89 -5.47
N LYS A 224 14.15 22.53 -4.39
CA LYS A 224 13.64 22.61 -3.01
C LYS A 224 13.28 24.04 -2.61
N ARG A 225 14.12 25.03 -2.96
CA ARG A 225 13.82 26.44 -2.70
C ARG A 225 12.58 26.89 -3.46
N TYR A 226 12.49 26.53 -4.74
CA TYR A 226 11.34 26.88 -5.57
C TYR A 226 10.04 26.23 -5.04
N LEU A 227 10.03 24.92 -4.79
CA LEU A 227 8.88 24.23 -4.21
C LEU A 227 8.44 24.85 -2.87
N LYS A 228 9.38 25.24 -2.00
CA LYS A 228 9.05 25.92 -0.73
C LYS A 228 8.30 27.24 -0.96
N SER A 229 8.62 27.99 -2.03
CA SER A 229 7.95 29.24 -2.35
C SER A 229 6.50 29.07 -2.82
N LEU A 230 6.15 27.86 -3.30
CA LEU A 230 4.81 27.50 -3.79
C LEU A 230 3.84 27.06 -2.67
N LYS A 231 4.29 26.95 -1.41
CA LYS A 231 3.41 26.59 -0.30
C LYS A 231 2.25 27.58 -0.15
N ILE A 232 1.07 27.04 0.06
CA ILE A 232 -0.15 27.82 0.34
C ILE A 232 -0.16 28.19 1.82
N LYS A 233 -0.27 29.51 2.12
CA LYS A 233 -0.35 30.07 3.47
C LYS A 233 -1.69 29.78 4.15
#